data_ba5d421464dc68737b2f4ea7eb26f53e
#
_entry.id   ba5d421464dc68737b2f4ea7eb26f53e
#
_cell.length_a   1.000
_cell.length_b   1.000
_cell.length_c   1.000
_cell.angle_alpha   90.00
_cell.angle_beta   90.00
_cell.angle_gamma   90.00
#
_symmetry.space_group_name_H-M   'P 1'
#
loop_
_entity.id
_entity.type
_entity.pdbx_description
1 polymer ?
#
loop_
_entity_poly.entity_id
_entity_poly.type
_entity_poly.pdbx_seq_one_letter_code
_entity_poly.pdbx_strand_id
1 'polypeptide(L)'
;GGPCARFSVMKLRKIVSGGQTGADQGALSACVQAGFPYGGWIPKGRRTEKGKVPARYRMRQHWSRHYPPRTEKNVADSDGTVIFTYGKPDGGSLLTIDFAKKHGKPWLAVDATRPHEEIVARVVRWIRRRLPDGAVLNVAGSRRSKAPGIHFIVKRAVRDVLARLG
;
A
#
# COMPACT_ATOMS: atom_id res chain seq x y z
N GLY A 1 -33.48 25.48 11.49
CA GLY A 1 -32.52 24.37 11.56
C GLY A 1 -31.84 24.20 10.21
N GLY A 2 -30.60 24.70 10.05
CA GLY A 2 -29.82 24.46 8.85
C GLY A 2 -29.49 22.97 8.69
N PRO A 3 -29.27 22.47 7.46
CA PRO A 3 -28.85 21.09 7.27
C PRO A 3 -27.55 20.85 8.00
N CYS A 4 -27.53 19.94 8.94
CA CYS A 4 -26.29 19.40 9.50
C CYS A 4 -25.45 18.90 8.33
N ALA A 5 -24.32 19.56 8.07
CA ALA A 5 -23.35 19.03 7.14
C ALA A 5 -22.90 17.67 7.69
N ARG A 6 -23.40 16.60 7.08
CA ARG A 6 -22.89 15.28 7.37
C ARG A 6 -21.46 15.23 6.81
N PHE A 7 -20.49 15.38 7.68
CA PHE A 7 -19.10 15.03 7.33
C PHE A 7 -19.11 13.53 7.04
N SER A 8 -19.11 13.16 5.75
CA SER A 8 -18.92 11.77 5.38
C SER A 8 -17.50 11.37 5.80
N VAL A 9 -17.41 10.42 6.73
CA VAL A 9 -16.12 9.86 7.12
C VAL A 9 -15.54 9.16 5.88
N MET A 10 -14.34 9.56 5.47
CA MET A 10 -13.65 8.91 4.37
C MET A 10 -13.37 7.45 4.71
N LYS A 11 -13.54 6.55 3.75
CA LYS A 11 -13.28 5.12 3.96
C LYS A 11 -11.82 4.87 4.33
N LEU A 12 -10.89 5.49 3.61
CA LEU A 12 -9.47 5.48 3.93
C LEU A 12 -9.02 6.90 4.34
N ARG A 13 -8.23 7.00 5.41
CA ARG A 13 -7.62 8.28 5.81
C ARG A 13 -6.15 8.41 5.43
N LYS A 14 -5.47 7.30 5.10
CA LYS A 14 -4.04 7.29 4.79
C LYS A 14 -3.64 5.99 4.11
N ILE A 15 -2.66 6.07 3.22
CA ILE A 15 -1.96 4.89 2.68
C ILE A 15 -0.52 4.91 3.20
N VAL A 16 -0.05 3.76 3.67
CA VAL A 16 1.35 3.56 4.06
C VAL A 16 2.00 2.53 3.14
N SER A 17 3.31 2.61 3.01
CA SER A 17 4.09 1.72 2.15
C SER A 17 5.54 1.67 2.62
N GLY A 18 6.25 0.62 2.21
CA GLY A 18 7.65 0.41 2.58
C GLY A 18 8.69 1.10 1.70
N GLY A 19 8.26 1.85 0.69
CA GLY A 19 9.14 2.68 -0.13
C GLY A 19 10.04 1.94 -1.12
N GLN A 20 9.93 0.62 -1.26
CA GLN A 20 10.70 -0.15 -2.22
C GLN A 20 10.28 0.20 -3.65
N THR A 21 11.17 -0.03 -4.63
CA THR A 21 10.81 0.08 -6.04
C THR A 21 9.60 -0.81 -6.37
N GLY A 22 8.93 -0.55 -7.46
CA GLY A 22 7.78 -1.35 -7.89
C GLY A 22 6.49 -0.98 -7.20
N ALA A 23 5.82 -1.95 -6.59
CA ALA A 23 4.48 -1.76 -6.01
C ALA A 23 4.44 -0.66 -4.95
N ASP A 24 5.41 -0.65 -4.03
CA ASP A 24 5.45 0.34 -2.93
C ASP A 24 5.49 1.77 -3.48
N GLN A 25 6.44 2.07 -4.35
CA GLN A 25 6.56 3.42 -4.92
C GLN A 25 5.41 3.75 -5.87
N GLY A 26 4.81 2.77 -6.52
CA GLY A 26 3.60 2.96 -7.31
C GLY A 26 2.45 3.52 -6.48
N ALA A 27 2.24 2.96 -5.30
CA ALA A 27 1.22 3.45 -4.36
C ALA A 27 1.54 4.87 -3.85
N LEU A 28 2.80 5.13 -3.49
CA LEU A 28 3.22 6.47 -3.05
C LEU A 28 3.03 7.51 -4.15
N SER A 29 3.38 7.17 -5.38
CA SER A 29 3.21 8.04 -6.55
C SER A 29 1.74 8.39 -6.78
N ALA A 30 0.85 7.43 -6.66
CA ALA A 30 -0.60 7.65 -6.76
C ALA A 30 -1.09 8.62 -5.68
N CYS A 31 -0.64 8.47 -4.45
CA CYS A 31 -1.02 9.36 -3.34
C CYS A 31 -0.53 10.78 -3.56
N VAL A 32 0.72 10.96 -4.00
CA VAL A 32 1.27 12.29 -4.30
C VAL A 32 0.46 12.96 -5.41
N GLN A 33 0.16 12.23 -6.47
CA GLN A 33 -0.62 12.76 -7.59
C GLN A 33 -2.05 13.16 -7.18
N ALA A 34 -2.68 12.36 -6.31
CA ALA A 34 -4.05 12.60 -5.84
C ALA A 34 -4.13 13.59 -4.67
N GLY A 35 -3.01 14.01 -4.10
CA GLY A 35 -3.02 14.82 -2.89
C GLY A 35 -3.57 14.06 -1.67
N PHE A 36 -3.42 12.72 -1.66
CA PHE A 36 -3.95 11.86 -0.60
C PHE A 36 -2.89 11.62 0.49
N PRO A 37 -3.24 11.61 1.78
CA PRO A 37 -2.30 11.39 2.86
C PRO A 37 -1.57 10.04 2.74
N TYR A 38 -0.26 10.09 2.85
CA TYR A 38 0.58 8.90 2.75
C TYR A 38 1.74 8.95 3.75
N GLY A 39 2.39 7.81 3.93
CA GLY A 39 3.57 7.70 4.76
C GLY A 39 4.03 6.26 4.85
N GLY A 40 4.57 5.91 5.99
CA GLY A 40 5.06 4.56 6.27
C GLY A 40 6.52 4.54 6.67
N TRP A 41 6.94 3.35 7.10
CA TRP A 41 8.29 3.07 7.54
C TRP A 41 9.12 2.55 6.38
N ILE A 42 10.33 3.08 6.23
CA ILE A 42 11.34 2.62 5.26
C ILE A 42 12.61 2.23 6.02
N PRO A 43 13.50 1.44 5.41
CA PRO A 43 14.74 1.05 6.07
C PRO A 43 15.61 2.27 6.38
N LYS A 44 16.46 2.15 7.41
CA LYS A 44 17.45 3.16 7.75
C LYS A 44 18.32 3.46 6.52
N GLY A 45 18.60 4.73 6.29
CA GLY A 45 19.32 5.21 5.10
C GLY A 45 18.45 5.32 3.87
N ARG A 46 17.14 5.16 3.99
CA ARG A 46 16.16 5.21 2.88
C ARG A 46 16.44 4.15 1.82
N ARG A 47 16.96 3.01 2.23
CA ARG A 47 17.50 1.96 1.36
C ARG A 47 16.42 1.31 0.49
N THR A 48 16.73 1.17 -0.81
CA THR A 48 15.99 0.34 -1.77
C THR A 48 16.97 -0.50 -2.60
N GLU A 49 16.45 -1.39 -3.43
CA GLU A 49 17.29 -2.17 -4.37
C GLU A 49 17.97 -1.30 -5.43
N LYS A 50 17.53 -0.08 -5.64
CA LYS A 50 18.07 0.90 -6.62
C LYS A 50 18.64 2.15 -5.94
N GLY A 51 19.18 2.01 -4.76
CA GLY A 51 19.74 3.12 -4.00
C GLY A 51 18.81 3.59 -2.91
N LYS A 52 18.35 4.84 -2.97
CA LYS A 52 17.51 5.43 -1.93
C LYS A 52 16.08 5.69 -2.41
N VAL A 53 15.13 5.65 -1.47
CA VAL A 53 13.78 6.16 -1.70
C VAL A 53 13.88 7.63 -2.14
N PRO A 54 13.24 8.03 -3.25
CA PRO A 54 13.28 9.42 -3.71
C PRO A 54 12.90 10.42 -2.61
N ALA A 55 13.65 11.52 -2.53
CA ALA A 55 13.49 12.53 -1.47
C ALA A 55 12.09 13.17 -1.44
N ARG A 56 11.39 13.18 -2.60
CA ARG A 56 10.02 13.71 -2.69
C ARG A 56 9.01 12.93 -1.85
N TYR A 57 9.30 11.66 -1.52
CA TYR A 57 8.46 10.87 -0.64
C TYR A 57 8.87 11.10 0.81
N ARG A 58 7.95 11.68 1.61
CA ARG A 58 8.16 11.94 3.04
C ARG A 58 7.82 10.68 3.82
N MET A 59 8.87 10.01 4.31
CA MET A 59 8.76 8.69 4.96
C MET A 59 9.47 8.71 6.32
N ARG A 60 9.11 7.77 7.18
CA ARG A 60 9.79 7.57 8.47
C ARG A 60 10.83 6.48 8.33
N GLN A 61 12.08 6.77 8.71
CA GLN A 61 13.14 5.78 8.69
C GLN A 61 13.06 4.88 9.94
N HIS A 62 13.07 3.57 9.71
CA HIS A 62 13.25 2.58 10.76
C HIS A 62 14.73 2.60 11.21
N TRP A 63 14.99 2.17 12.45
CA TRP A 63 16.37 2.08 12.95
C TRP A 63 17.16 0.95 12.28
N SER A 64 16.51 -0.05 11.70
CA SER A 64 17.15 -1.16 10.99
C SER A 64 17.29 -0.86 9.50
N ARG A 65 18.42 -1.28 8.93
CA ARG A 65 18.66 -1.22 7.47
C ARG A 65 18.04 -2.39 6.73
N HIS A 66 17.60 -3.43 7.43
CA HIS A 66 16.98 -4.62 6.82
C HIS A 66 15.52 -4.34 6.41
N TYR A 67 15.06 -5.04 5.39
CA TYR A 67 13.69 -4.88 4.88
C TYR A 67 12.60 -5.42 5.83
N PRO A 68 12.76 -6.61 6.46
CA PRO A 68 11.70 -7.19 7.26
C PRO A 68 11.21 -6.31 8.43
N PRO A 69 12.05 -5.65 9.23
CA PRO A 69 11.57 -4.85 10.34
C PRO A 69 10.62 -3.72 9.94
N ARG A 70 10.93 -2.96 8.86
CA ARG A 70 10.02 -1.90 8.41
C ARG A 70 8.75 -2.48 7.77
N THR A 71 8.84 -3.65 7.14
CA THR A 71 7.68 -4.35 6.59
C THR A 71 6.69 -4.73 7.69
N GLU A 72 7.20 -5.32 8.76
CA GLU A 72 6.36 -5.67 9.91
C GLU A 72 5.73 -4.43 10.54
N LYS A 73 6.50 -3.35 10.69
CA LYS A 73 6.01 -2.10 11.29
C LYS A 73 4.86 -1.49 10.48
N ASN A 74 4.96 -1.48 9.15
CA ASN A 74 3.88 -1.00 8.28
C ASN A 74 2.61 -1.85 8.42
N VAL A 75 2.76 -3.17 8.50
CA VAL A 75 1.63 -4.07 8.71
C VAL A 75 0.99 -3.80 10.07
N ALA A 76 1.79 -3.72 11.13
CA ALA A 76 1.29 -3.52 12.49
C ALA A 76 0.60 -2.17 12.68
N ASP A 77 1.09 -1.12 12.04
CA ASP A 77 0.56 0.25 12.17
C ASP A 77 -0.62 0.53 11.22
N SER A 78 -1.01 -0.42 10.38
CA SER A 78 -2.15 -0.29 9.46
C SER A 78 -3.34 -1.12 9.91
N ASP A 79 -4.49 -0.88 9.30
CA ASP A 79 -5.72 -1.65 9.52
C ASP A 79 -5.83 -2.86 8.60
N GLY A 80 -5.11 -2.84 7.50
CA GLY A 80 -5.07 -3.95 6.55
C GLY A 80 -4.03 -3.72 5.47
N THR A 81 -3.68 -4.78 4.74
CA THR A 81 -2.62 -4.77 3.73
C THR A 81 -3.11 -5.36 2.42
N VAL A 82 -2.86 -4.65 1.32
CA VAL A 82 -3.00 -5.17 -0.05
C VAL A 82 -1.62 -5.42 -0.62
N ILE A 83 -1.40 -6.62 -1.18
CA ILE A 83 -0.12 -7.03 -1.74
C ILE A 83 -0.27 -7.30 -3.23
N PHE A 84 0.44 -6.54 -4.07
CA PHE A 84 0.43 -6.69 -5.52
C PHE A 84 1.66 -7.47 -6.00
N THR A 85 1.42 -8.55 -6.73
CA THR A 85 2.48 -9.38 -7.33
C THR A 85 2.09 -9.79 -8.75
N TYR A 86 3.06 -10.28 -9.52
CA TYR A 86 2.76 -11.01 -10.75
C TYR A 86 2.59 -12.48 -10.39
N GLY A 87 1.34 -12.99 -10.54
CA GLY A 87 1.02 -14.35 -10.10
C GLY A 87 0.98 -14.49 -8.57
N LYS A 88 1.42 -15.62 -8.07
CA LYS A 88 1.40 -15.94 -6.63
C LYS A 88 2.46 -15.17 -5.87
N PRO A 89 2.15 -14.72 -4.63
CA PRO A 89 3.16 -14.12 -3.75
C PRO A 89 4.30 -15.07 -3.47
N ASP A 90 5.52 -14.51 -3.41
CA ASP A 90 6.73 -15.23 -3.00
C ASP A 90 7.66 -14.28 -2.21
N GLY A 91 8.72 -14.82 -1.63
CA GLY A 91 9.76 -14.04 -0.95
C GLY A 91 9.22 -13.00 0.03
N GLY A 92 9.57 -11.73 -0.20
CA GLY A 92 9.15 -10.62 0.65
C GLY A 92 7.64 -10.42 0.72
N SER A 93 6.91 -10.76 -0.34
CA SER A 93 5.44 -10.68 -0.36
C SER A 93 4.81 -11.74 0.53
N LEU A 94 5.35 -12.96 0.55
CA LEU A 94 4.92 -13.99 1.52
C LEU A 94 5.21 -13.56 2.95
N LEU A 95 6.37 -12.97 3.20
CA LEU A 95 6.72 -12.46 4.53
C LEU A 95 5.74 -11.39 4.98
N THR A 96 5.31 -10.51 4.09
CA THR A 96 4.28 -9.50 4.39
C THR A 96 2.97 -10.15 4.82
N ILE A 97 2.54 -11.20 4.13
CA ILE A 97 1.35 -11.98 4.49
C ILE A 97 1.52 -12.62 5.87
N ASP A 98 2.69 -13.20 6.15
CA ASP A 98 2.99 -13.81 7.44
C ASP A 98 2.91 -12.79 8.57
N PHE A 99 3.41 -11.58 8.37
CA PHE A 99 3.27 -10.50 9.34
C PHE A 99 1.81 -10.09 9.54
N ALA A 100 1.02 -10.02 8.48
CA ALA A 100 -0.41 -9.73 8.61
C ALA A 100 -1.13 -10.78 9.46
N LYS A 101 -0.83 -12.06 9.23
CA LYS A 101 -1.36 -13.16 10.05
C LYS A 101 -0.91 -13.05 11.50
N LYS A 102 0.37 -12.79 11.73
CA LYS A 102 0.95 -12.63 13.08
C LYS A 102 0.25 -11.54 13.88
N HIS A 103 -0.06 -10.42 13.24
CA HIS A 103 -0.69 -9.26 13.89
C HIS A 103 -2.23 -9.29 13.82
N GLY A 104 -2.82 -10.36 13.29
CA GLY A 104 -4.27 -10.48 13.18
C GLY A 104 -4.91 -9.42 12.29
N LYS A 105 -4.19 -8.92 11.29
CA LYS A 105 -4.67 -7.90 10.35
C LYS A 105 -5.19 -8.52 9.06
N PRO A 106 -6.29 -8.02 8.49
CA PRO A 106 -6.76 -8.49 7.18
C PRO A 106 -5.74 -8.19 6.08
N TRP A 107 -5.70 -9.05 5.09
CA TRP A 107 -4.82 -8.89 3.95
C TRP A 107 -5.49 -9.41 2.67
N LEU A 108 -5.09 -8.85 1.53
CA LEU A 108 -5.53 -9.26 0.20
C LEU A 108 -4.32 -9.37 -0.71
N ALA A 109 -4.11 -10.55 -1.31
CA ALA A 109 -3.14 -10.73 -2.37
C ALA A 109 -3.81 -10.49 -3.72
N VAL A 110 -3.21 -9.66 -4.55
CA VAL A 110 -3.72 -9.27 -5.87
C VAL A 110 -2.70 -9.64 -6.95
N ASP A 111 -3.14 -10.42 -7.92
CA ASP A 111 -2.35 -10.67 -9.13
C ASP A 111 -2.47 -9.46 -10.06
N ALA A 112 -1.37 -8.70 -10.16
CA ALA A 112 -1.31 -7.47 -10.96
C ALA A 112 -1.28 -7.73 -12.49
N THR A 113 -1.25 -8.99 -12.92
CA THR A 113 -1.39 -9.35 -14.34
C THR A 113 -2.84 -9.42 -14.80
N ARG A 114 -3.80 -9.37 -13.86
CA ARG A 114 -5.23 -9.36 -14.18
C ARG A 114 -5.65 -8.01 -14.79
N PRO A 115 -6.80 -7.97 -15.48
CA PRO A 115 -7.31 -6.72 -16.05
C PRO A 115 -7.47 -5.62 -14.99
N HIS A 116 -7.15 -4.39 -15.36
CA HIS A 116 -7.19 -3.23 -14.47
C HIS A 116 -8.53 -3.09 -13.72
N GLU A 117 -9.66 -3.18 -14.43
CA GLU A 117 -10.98 -3.02 -13.80
C GLU A 117 -11.29 -4.14 -12.79
N GLU A 118 -10.83 -5.34 -13.04
CA GLU A 118 -10.96 -6.47 -12.12
C GLU A 118 -10.15 -6.22 -10.84
N ILE A 119 -8.91 -5.75 -10.99
CA ILE A 119 -8.05 -5.38 -9.86
C ILE A 119 -8.71 -4.31 -8.99
N VAL A 120 -9.15 -3.21 -9.61
CA VAL A 120 -9.76 -2.09 -8.88
C VAL A 120 -11.05 -2.52 -8.17
N ALA A 121 -11.93 -3.23 -8.85
CA ALA A 121 -13.19 -3.71 -8.26
C ALA A 121 -12.94 -4.65 -7.06
N ARG A 122 -11.96 -5.54 -7.19
CA ARG A 122 -11.60 -6.47 -6.11
C ARG A 122 -11.06 -5.75 -4.88
N VAL A 123 -10.15 -4.81 -5.07
CA VAL A 123 -9.55 -4.03 -3.97
C VAL A 123 -10.62 -3.17 -3.28
N VAL A 124 -11.45 -2.45 -4.03
CA VAL A 124 -12.53 -1.62 -3.48
C VAL A 124 -13.50 -2.46 -2.66
N ARG A 125 -13.93 -3.61 -3.18
CA ARG A 125 -14.85 -4.51 -2.48
C ARG A 125 -14.25 -5.01 -1.17
N TRP A 126 -12.98 -5.42 -1.19
CA TRP A 126 -12.30 -5.91 -0.01
C TRP A 126 -12.14 -4.81 1.05
N ILE A 127 -11.74 -3.60 0.65
CA ILE A 127 -11.63 -2.46 1.57
C ILE A 127 -12.98 -2.17 2.23
N ARG A 128 -14.04 -2.11 1.44
CA ARG A 128 -15.38 -1.83 1.97
C ARG A 128 -15.88 -2.88 2.95
N ARG A 129 -15.52 -4.14 2.74
CA ARG A 129 -15.98 -5.26 3.58
C ARG A 129 -15.11 -5.49 4.81
N ARG A 130 -13.83 -5.26 4.70
CA ARG A 130 -12.86 -5.72 5.71
C ARG A 130 -12.27 -4.61 6.58
N LEU A 131 -12.27 -3.38 6.11
CA LEU A 131 -11.63 -2.28 6.83
C LEU A 131 -12.68 -1.36 7.48
N PRO A 132 -12.35 -0.78 8.65
CA PRO A 132 -13.22 0.23 9.26
C PRO A 132 -13.17 1.54 8.45
N ASP A 133 -14.16 2.41 8.67
CA ASP A 133 -14.13 3.75 8.12
C ASP A 133 -12.97 4.53 8.75
N GLY A 134 -12.30 5.36 7.95
CA GLY A 134 -11.11 6.07 8.39
C GLY A 134 -9.87 5.18 8.51
N ALA A 135 -9.83 4.06 7.80
CA ALA A 135 -8.75 3.10 7.89
C ALA A 135 -7.42 3.60 7.31
N VAL A 136 -6.33 3.06 7.83
CA VAL A 136 -5.00 3.14 7.23
C VAL A 136 -4.74 1.87 6.44
N LEU A 137 -4.49 2.02 5.15
CA LEU A 137 -4.19 0.90 4.25
C LEU A 137 -2.69 0.82 4.00
N ASN A 138 -2.11 -0.35 4.23
CA ASN A 138 -0.75 -0.66 3.80
C ASN A 138 -0.79 -1.24 2.39
N VAL A 139 0.00 -0.67 1.47
CA VAL A 139 0.17 -1.21 0.11
C VAL A 139 1.59 -1.73 -0.02
N ALA A 140 1.72 -2.99 -0.33
CA ALA A 140 2.96 -3.71 -0.49
C ALA A 140 2.96 -4.50 -1.80
N GLY A 141 4.05 -5.15 -2.12
CA GLY A 141 4.12 -6.04 -3.27
C GLY A 141 5.52 -6.19 -3.82
N SER A 142 5.60 -6.68 -5.05
CA SER A 142 6.86 -7.00 -5.70
C SER A 142 7.66 -5.75 -6.03
N ARG A 143 8.98 -5.85 -5.82
CA ARG A 143 9.94 -4.84 -6.28
C ARG A 143 10.08 -4.88 -7.81
N ARG A 144 10.56 -3.79 -8.39
CA ARG A 144 10.68 -3.64 -9.85
C ARG A 144 11.50 -4.75 -10.51
N SER A 145 12.59 -5.20 -9.89
CA SER A 145 13.44 -6.25 -10.45
C SER A 145 12.72 -7.60 -10.58
N LYS A 146 11.76 -7.90 -9.71
CA LYS A 146 10.94 -9.12 -9.77
C LYS A 146 9.72 -8.97 -10.67
N ALA A 147 9.18 -7.76 -10.79
CA ALA A 147 7.97 -7.49 -11.55
C ALA A 147 8.11 -6.18 -12.34
N PRO A 148 8.84 -6.20 -13.46
CA PRO A 148 8.99 -4.99 -14.29
C PRO A 148 7.65 -4.42 -14.70
N GLY A 149 7.47 -3.10 -14.56
CA GLY A 149 6.23 -2.41 -14.89
C GLY A 149 5.18 -2.38 -13.80
N ILE A 150 5.34 -3.11 -12.70
CA ILE A 150 4.33 -3.18 -11.63
C ILE A 150 4.09 -1.82 -10.97
N HIS A 151 5.10 -0.95 -10.94
CA HIS A 151 4.97 0.42 -10.42
C HIS A 151 3.77 1.14 -11.05
N PHE A 152 3.69 1.11 -12.38
CA PHE A 152 2.64 1.83 -13.12
C PHE A 152 1.28 1.16 -12.99
N ILE A 153 1.24 -0.16 -12.91
CA ILE A 153 0.00 -0.92 -12.68
C ILE A 153 -0.59 -0.56 -11.32
N VAL A 154 0.24 -0.58 -10.27
CA VAL A 154 -0.20 -0.24 -8.91
C VAL A 154 -0.57 1.22 -8.79
N LYS A 155 0.21 2.13 -9.38
CA LYS A 155 -0.11 3.56 -9.40
C LYS A 155 -1.50 3.82 -9.97
N ARG A 156 -1.78 3.24 -11.14
CA ARG A 156 -3.08 3.37 -11.81
C ARG A 156 -4.21 2.76 -10.99
N ALA A 157 -3.98 1.58 -10.43
CA ALA A 157 -4.98 0.89 -9.60
C ALA A 157 -5.31 1.68 -8.33
N VAL A 158 -4.30 2.13 -7.60
CA VAL A 158 -4.50 2.91 -6.37
C VAL A 158 -5.21 4.23 -6.66
N ARG A 159 -4.83 4.92 -7.73
CA ARG A 159 -5.53 6.14 -8.16
C ARG A 159 -7.03 5.91 -8.34
N ASP A 160 -7.40 4.84 -9.05
CA ASP A 160 -8.80 4.56 -9.36
C ASP A 160 -9.55 4.00 -8.14
N VAL A 161 -8.88 3.25 -7.26
CA VAL A 161 -9.44 2.84 -5.96
C VAL A 161 -9.78 4.05 -5.11
N LEU A 162 -8.87 5.00 -4.98
CA LEU A 162 -9.11 6.24 -4.22
C LEU A 162 -10.29 7.04 -4.80
N ALA A 163 -10.38 7.14 -6.13
CA ALA A 163 -11.48 7.84 -6.79
C ALA A 163 -12.84 7.19 -6.48
N ARG A 164 -12.91 5.85 -6.43
CA ARG A 164 -14.16 5.14 -6.15
C ARG A 164 -14.55 5.15 -4.68
N LEU A 165 -13.59 5.22 -3.77
CA LEU A 165 -13.86 5.25 -2.33
C LEU A 165 -14.20 6.66 -1.83
N GLY A 166 -13.69 7.66 -2.49
CA GLY A 166 -13.92 9.06 -2.15
C GLY A 166 -15.19 9.57 -2.71
#